data_b44ce0a06e61dab6fe936abc516a4791
#
_entry.id   b44ce0a06e61dab6fe936abc516a4791
#
_cell.length_a   1.000
_cell.length_b   1.000
_cell.length_c   1.000
_cell.angle_alpha   90.00
_cell.angle_beta   90.00
_cell.angle_gamma   90.00
#
_symmetry.space_group_name_H-M   'P 1'
#
loop_
_entity.id
_entity.type
_entity.pdbx_description
1 polymer ?
#
loop_
_entity_poly.entity_id
_entity_poly.type
_entity_poly.pdbx_seq_one_letter_code
_entity_poly.pdbx_strand_id
1 'polypeptide(L)'
;GIAQAVITTALVDVALVGVHLLFPQVLSLASAITLGSIAAATAPAATLMVVKQYKAKGPLVDLLLPIVALDDAVGLVVFAVSFGIAKALNTGSFDVISIVVDPLIEIVCSLALGALGGWVLTQLEKLFNSNTNRLNMTIAFVFLTSALAMAEFKIGPVTIGFSSLLTCMMLGTLFCNLCPLSGEIMEKSDRWTSPLFAAFFVISGAGLDLGVFKDGM
;
A
#
# COMPACT_ATOMS: atom_id res chain seq x y z
N GLY A 1 -9.34 -10.50 -8.01
CA GLY A 1 -8.85 -9.23 -7.44
C GLY A 1 -9.45 -8.03 -8.14
N ILE A 2 -8.98 -7.62 -9.36
CA ILE A 2 -9.34 -6.32 -9.98
C ILE A 2 -10.86 -6.10 -10.08
N ALA A 3 -11.59 -7.03 -10.69
CA ALA A 3 -13.04 -6.88 -10.84
C ALA A 3 -13.77 -6.84 -9.48
N GLN A 4 -13.33 -7.62 -8.52
CA GLN A 4 -13.86 -7.61 -7.16
C GLN A 4 -13.64 -6.26 -6.49
N ALA A 5 -12.41 -5.74 -6.47
CA ALA A 5 -12.08 -4.47 -5.86
C ALA A 5 -12.92 -3.31 -6.45
N VAL A 6 -12.97 -3.22 -7.80
CA VAL A 6 -13.75 -2.18 -8.48
C VAL A 6 -15.26 -2.30 -8.21
N ILE A 7 -15.82 -3.51 -8.25
CA ILE A 7 -17.25 -3.71 -8.00
C ILE A 7 -17.58 -3.42 -6.53
N THR A 8 -16.74 -3.86 -5.59
CA THR A 8 -16.96 -3.58 -4.16
C THR A 8 -16.92 -2.09 -3.90
N THR A 9 -15.91 -1.37 -4.40
CA THR A 9 -15.85 0.09 -4.28
C THR A 9 -17.10 0.74 -4.85
N ALA A 10 -17.50 0.40 -6.07
CA ALA A 10 -18.66 1.00 -6.73
C ALA A 10 -19.97 0.74 -5.93
N LEU A 11 -20.17 -0.46 -5.40
CA LEU A 11 -21.36 -0.78 -4.61
C LEU A 11 -21.38 -0.01 -3.28
N VAL A 12 -20.24 0.09 -2.60
CA VAL A 12 -20.15 0.84 -1.34
C VAL A 12 -20.26 2.33 -1.61
N ASP A 13 -19.67 2.86 -2.68
CA ASP A 13 -19.85 4.26 -3.09
C ASP A 13 -21.31 4.59 -3.34
N VAL A 14 -22.04 3.75 -4.08
CA VAL A 14 -23.48 3.94 -4.32
C VAL A 14 -24.26 3.96 -3.00
N ALA A 15 -23.94 3.05 -2.07
CA ALA A 15 -24.61 3.02 -0.77
C ALA A 15 -24.30 4.27 0.06
N LEU A 16 -23.02 4.69 0.13
CA LEU A 16 -22.59 5.86 0.91
C LEU A 16 -23.06 7.19 0.29
N VAL A 17 -23.09 7.29 -1.03
CA VAL A 17 -23.72 8.43 -1.73
C VAL A 17 -25.22 8.47 -1.44
N GLY A 18 -25.89 7.32 -1.38
CA GLY A 18 -27.27 7.22 -0.93
C GLY A 18 -27.47 7.77 0.51
N VAL A 19 -26.56 7.44 1.41
CA VAL A 19 -26.54 8.00 2.78
C VAL A 19 -26.32 9.51 2.75
N HIS A 20 -25.38 10.00 1.94
CA HIS A 20 -25.14 11.44 1.77
C HIS A 20 -26.40 12.18 1.28
N LEU A 21 -27.14 11.62 0.33
CA LEU A 21 -28.36 12.23 -0.19
C LEU A 21 -29.46 12.30 0.88
N LEU A 22 -29.55 11.32 1.77
CA LEU A 22 -30.52 11.28 2.86
C LEU A 22 -30.09 12.15 4.06
N PHE A 23 -28.80 12.18 4.36
CA PHE A 23 -28.20 12.83 5.52
C PHE A 23 -26.93 13.64 5.17
N PRO A 24 -27.03 14.73 4.38
CA PRO A 24 -25.88 15.48 3.91
C PRO A 24 -25.06 16.14 5.04
N GLN A 25 -25.65 16.31 6.22
CA GLN A 25 -24.98 16.86 7.40
C GLN A 25 -24.02 15.86 8.08
N VAL A 26 -24.28 14.56 7.91
CA VAL A 26 -23.52 13.49 8.59
C VAL A 26 -22.32 13.04 7.76
N LEU A 27 -22.48 12.94 6.44
CA LEU A 27 -21.45 12.42 5.55
C LEU A 27 -21.29 13.34 4.34
N SER A 28 -20.09 13.90 4.14
CA SER A 28 -19.79 14.67 2.93
C SER A 28 -19.60 13.73 1.72
N LEU A 29 -19.87 14.23 0.52
CA LEU A 29 -19.68 13.45 -0.71
C LEU A 29 -18.22 12.99 -0.87
N ALA A 30 -17.27 13.87 -0.55
CA ALA A 30 -15.85 13.53 -0.56
C ALA A 30 -15.50 12.41 0.42
N SER A 31 -16.06 12.47 1.63
CA SER A 31 -15.89 11.41 2.63
C SER A 31 -16.52 10.09 2.18
N ALA A 32 -17.70 10.14 1.54
CA ALA A 32 -18.36 8.95 1.01
C ALA A 32 -17.47 8.21 -0.01
N ILE A 33 -16.94 8.91 -1.00
CA ILE A 33 -16.07 8.34 -2.04
C ILE A 33 -14.77 7.81 -1.42
N THR A 34 -14.17 8.53 -0.47
CA THR A 34 -12.96 8.05 0.20
C THR A 34 -13.20 6.76 0.99
N LEU A 35 -14.31 6.70 1.74
CA LEU A 35 -14.68 5.49 2.50
C LEU A 35 -14.99 4.31 1.59
N GLY A 36 -15.65 4.53 0.45
CA GLY A 36 -15.94 3.48 -0.53
C GLY A 36 -14.66 2.88 -1.13
N SER A 37 -13.66 3.71 -1.40
CA SER A 37 -12.37 3.20 -1.90
C SER A 37 -11.61 2.35 -0.86
N ILE A 38 -11.74 2.68 0.43
CA ILE A 38 -11.14 1.88 1.51
C ILE A 38 -11.83 0.50 1.62
N ALA A 39 -13.10 0.40 1.27
CA ALA A 39 -13.84 -0.87 1.31
C ALA A 39 -13.33 -1.92 0.31
N ALA A 40 -12.57 -1.52 -0.70
CA ALA A 40 -11.90 -2.44 -1.61
C ALA A 40 -10.71 -3.17 -0.97
N ALA A 41 -10.12 -2.60 0.08
CA ALA A 41 -8.96 -3.18 0.74
C ALA A 41 -9.34 -4.48 1.48
N THR A 42 -8.59 -5.55 1.21
CA THR A 42 -8.71 -6.82 1.92
C THR A 42 -7.55 -6.99 2.90
N ALA A 43 -7.84 -7.57 4.08
CA ALA A 43 -6.83 -7.83 5.09
C ALA A 43 -6.39 -9.32 5.04
N PRO A 44 -5.36 -9.66 4.26
CA PRO A 44 -4.96 -11.04 4.05
C PRO A 44 -4.20 -11.66 5.23
N ALA A 45 -3.88 -10.88 6.26
CA ALA A 45 -3.03 -11.32 7.36
C ALA A 45 -3.52 -12.62 8.01
N ALA A 46 -4.82 -12.75 8.29
CA ALA A 46 -5.39 -13.96 8.87
C ALA A 46 -5.26 -15.15 7.92
N THR A 47 -5.53 -14.97 6.65
CA THR A 47 -5.42 -16.02 5.62
C THR A 47 -3.97 -16.49 5.47
N LEU A 48 -3.02 -15.55 5.39
CA LEU A 48 -1.59 -15.88 5.31
C LEU A 48 -1.09 -16.59 6.56
N MET A 49 -1.55 -16.15 7.76
CA MET A 49 -1.22 -16.86 9.01
C MET A 49 -1.72 -18.28 9.04
N VAL A 50 -2.96 -18.54 8.62
CA VAL A 50 -3.53 -19.88 8.54
C VAL A 50 -2.74 -20.76 7.56
N VAL A 51 -2.45 -20.24 6.35
CA VAL A 51 -1.62 -20.95 5.36
C VAL A 51 -0.25 -21.31 5.92
N LYS A 52 0.43 -20.35 6.59
CA LYS A 52 1.74 -20.59 7.22
C LYS A 52 1.64 -21.58 8.39
N GLN A 53 0.67 -21.43 9.28
CA GLN A 53 0.51 -22.25 10.49
C GLN A 53 0.24 -23.73 10.17
N TYR A 54 -0.66 -23.97 9.22
CA TYR A 54 -1.03 -25.32 8.81
C TYR A 54 -0.17 -25.88 7.67
N LYS A 55 0.82 -25.10 7.20
CA LYS A 55 1.66 -25.43 6.04
C LYS A 55 0.82 -25.89 4.86
N ALA A 56 -0.32 -25.23 4.66
CA ALA A 56 -1.28 -25.60 3.63
C ALA A 56 -0.64 -25.48 2.24
N LYS A 57 -0.88 -26.48 1.39
CA LYS A 57 -0.38 -26.54 0.01
C LYS A 57 -1.52 -27.03 -0.89
N GLY A 58 -1.51 -26.56 -2.12
CA GLY A 58 -2.44 -27.03 -3.14
C GLY A 58 -2.92 -25.92 -4.06
N PRO A 59 -3.67 -26.26 -5.11
CA PRO A 59 -4.07 -25.31 -6.16
C PRO A 59 -4.80 -24.08 -5.63
N LEU A 60 -5.55 -24.22 -4.53
CA LEU A 60 -6.23 -23.10 -3.89
C LEU A 60 -5.23 -22.10 -3.29
N VAL A 61 -4.21 -22.59 -2.58
CA VAL A 61 -3.19 -21.74 -1.95
C VAL A 61 -2.34 -21.06 -3.02
N ASP A 62 -1.95 -21.80 -4.06
CA ASP A 62 -1.15 -21.30 -5.17
C ASP A 62 -1.88 -20.20 -5.96
N LEU A 63 -3.22 -20.27 -6.02
CA LEU A 63 -4.04 -19.21 -6.64
C LEU A 63 -4.29 -18.04 -5.69
N LEU A 64 -4.48 -18.30 -4.41
CA LEU A 64 -4.86 -17.30 -3.40
C LEU A 64 -3.73 -16.32 -3.12
N LEU A 65 -2.48 -16.78 -3.02
CA LEU A 65 -1.33 -15.92 -2.71
C LEU A 65 -1.10 -14.81 -3.76
N PRO A 66 -1.09 -15.10 -5.09
CA PRO A 66 -1.01 -14.05 -6.09
C PRO A 66 -2.21 -13.12 -6.12
N ILE A 67 -3.43 -13.62 -5.83
CA ILE A 67 -4.63 -12.77 -5.77
C ILE A 67 -4.51 -11.75 -4.66
N VAL A 68 -4.08 -12.18 -3.47
CA VAL A 68 -3.86 -11.30 -2.31
C VAL A 68 -2.85 -10.19 -2.64
N ALA A 69 -1.72 -10.55 -3.25
CA ALA A 69 -0.70 -9.57 -3.62
C ALA A 69 -1.20 -8.56 -4.68
N LEU A 70 -2.02 -9.02 -5.64
CA LEU A 70 -2.64 -8.13 -6.64
C LEU A 70 -3.71 -7.22 -6.03
N ASP A 71 -4.43 -7.71 -5.05
CA ASP A 71 -5.52 -6.96 -4.40
C ASP A 71 -4.99 -5.73 -3.67
N ASP A 72 -3.85 -5.84 -2.99
CA ASP A 72 -3.17 -4.71 -2.36
C ASP A 72 -2.77 -3.64 -3.38
N ALA A 73 -2.18 -4.04 -4.51
CA ALA A 73 -1.80 -3.11 -5.57
C ALA A 73 -3.02 -2.42 -6.19
N VAL A 74 -4.08 -3.17 -6.47
CA VAL A 74 -5.33 -2.63 -7.05
C VAL A 74 -6.02 -1.71 -6.05
N GLY A 75 -6.08 -2.08 -4.76
CA GLY A 75 -6.64 -1.27 -3.70
C GLY A 75 -5.97 0.10 -3.59
N LEU A 76 -4.64 0.14 -3.67
CA LEU A 76 -3.88 1.41 -3.68
C LEU A 76 -4.23 2.29 -4.88
N VAL A 77 -4.34 1.71 -6.08
CA VAL A 77 -4.72 2.45 -7.29
C VAL A 77 -6.12 3.02 -7.16
N VAL A 78 -7.09 2.19 -6.75
CA VAL A 78 -8.49 2.61 -6.56
C VAL A 78 -8.57 3.73 -5.52
N PHE A 79 -7.85 3.57 -4.39
CA PHE A 79 -7.80 4.59 -3.34
C PHE A 79 -7.20 5.91 -3.86
N ALA A 80 -6.07 5.87 -4.57
CA ALA A 80 -5.41 7.07 -5.09
C ALA A 80 -6.33 7.87 -6.03
N VAL A 81 -7.02 7.19 -6.94
CA VAL A 81 -7.99 7.82 -7.87
C VAL A 81 -9.18 8.40 -7.10
N SER A 82 -9.78 7.63 -6.20
CA SER A 82 -10.95 8.07 -5.42
C SER A 82 -10.61 9.24 -4.50
N PHE A 83 -9.43 9.21 -3.88
CA PHE A 83 -8.96 10.31 -3.03
C PHE A 83 -8.66 11.57 -3.86
N GLY A 84 -8.13 11.43 -5.07
CA GLY A 84 -7.98 12.53 -6.02
C GLY A 84 -9.32 13.18 -6.36
N ILE A 85 -10.36 12.39 -6.63
CA ILE A 85 -11.73 12.87 -6.87
C ILE A 85 -12.29 13.57 -5.63
N ALA A 86 -12.14 12.98 -4.45
CA ALA A 86 -12.60 13.56 -3.18
C ALA A 86 -11.93 14.91 -2.89
N LYS A 87 -10.64 15.03 -3.16
CA LYS A 87 -9.88 16.28 -3.03
C LYS A 87 -10.40 17.36 -3.99
N ALA A 88 -10.65 17.01 -5.25
CA ALA A 88 -11.19 17.93 -6.24
C ALA A 88 -12.59 18.44 -5.87
N LEU A 89 -13.44 17.57 -5.33
CA LEU A 89 -14.76 17.96 -4.80
C LEU A 89 -14.67 18.98 -3.66
N ASN A 90 -13.69 18.85 -2.78
CA ASN A 90 -13.48 19.78 -1.67
C ASN A 90 -12.86 21.11 -2.10
N THR A 91 -11.97 21.11 -3.10
CA THR A 91 -11.29 22.34 -3.58
C THR A 91 -12.10 23.09 -4.63
N GLY A 92 -13.13 22.48 -5.20
CA GLY A 92 -13.96 23.05 -6.27
C GLY A 92 -13.23 23.20 -7.61
N SER A 93 -11.99 22.73 -7.71
CA SER A 93 -11.19 22.76 -8.93
C SER A 93 -11.15 21.36 -9.55
N PHE A 94 -11.99 21.14 -10.55
CA PHE A 94 -11.98 19.91 -11.34
C PHE A 94 -10.90 19.97 -12.42
N ASP A 95 -9.67 19.81 -12.01
CA ASP A 95 -8.58 19.59 -12.97
C ASP A 95 -8.41 18.07 -13.16
N VAL A 96 -8.90 17.58 -14.32
CA VAL A 96 -8.83 16.16 -14.68
C VAL A 96 -7.38 15.66 -14.67
N ILE A 97 -6.42 16.53 -14.95
CA ILE A 97 -4.99 16.21 -14.93
C ILE A 97 -4.58 15.85 -13.50
N SER A 98 -4.88 16.70 -12.54
CA SER A 98 -4.53 16.45 -11.13
C SER A 98 -5.28 15.26 -10.51
N ILE A 99 -6.47 14.93 -11.00
CA ILE A 99 -7.28 13.83 -10.47
C ILE A 99 -6.80 12.46 -10.97
N VAL A 100 -6.39 12.36 -12.23
CA VAL A 100 -6.09 11.07 -12.87
C VAL A 100 -4.61 10.93 -13.21
N VAL A 101 -3.99 11.98 -13.75
CA VAL A 101 -2.61 11.90 -14.25
C VAL A 101 -1.60 11.89 -13.10
N ASP A 102 -1.78 12.73 -12.08
CA ASP A 102 -0.86 12.76 -10.94
C ASP A 102 -0.79 11.42 -10.19
N PRO A 103 -1.92 10.75 -9.82
CA PRO A 103 -1.85 9.42 -9.21
C PRO A 103 -1.23 8.37 -10.14
N LEU A 104 -1.47 8.42 -11.44
CA LEU A 104 -0.86 7.47 -12.38
C LEU A 104 0.66 7.68 -12.48
N ILE A 105 1.11 8.92 -12.53
CA ILE A 105 2.54 9.27 -12.51
C ILE A 105 3.16 8.78 -11.18
N GLU A 106 2.51 9.05 -10.05
CA GLU A 106 2.95 8.58 -8.73
C GLU A 106 3.13 7.05 -8.71
N ILE A 107 2.15 6.29 -9.21
CA ILE A 107 2.20 4.84 -9.28
C ILE A 107 3.37 4.38 -10.15
N VAL A 108 3.49 4.90 -11.38
CA VAL A 108 4.54 4.50 -12.32
C VAL A 108 5.93 4.84 -11.78
N CYS A 109 6.10 6.04 -11.23
CA CYS A 109 7.36 6.48 -10.64
C CYS A 109 7.73 5.65 -9.40
N SER A 110 6.75 5.32 -8.55
CA SER A 110 6.95 4.46 -7.38
C SER A 110 7.39 3.05 -7.76
N LEU A 111 6.73 2.45 -8.76
CA LEU A 111 7.12 1.14 -9.28
C LEU A 111 8.51 1.17 -9.91
N ALA A 112 8.84 2.21 -10.68
CA ALA A 112 10.16 2.36 -11.28
C ALA A 112 11.26 2.51 -10.22
N LEU A 113 11.04 3.36 -9.21
CA LEU A 113 11.98 3.55 -8.09
C LEU A 113 12.17 2.25 -7.30
N GLY A 114 11.08 1.55 -6.99
CA GLY A 114 11.11 0.25 -6.31
C GLY A 114 11.83 -0.82 -7.13
N ALA A 115 11.59 -0.84 -8.44
CA ALA A 115 12.25 -1.75 -9.37
C ALA A 115 13.78 -1.53 -9.41
N LEU A 116 14.19 -0.28 -9.55
CA LEU A 116 15.60 0.10 -9.51
C LEU A 116 16.22 -0.28 -8.16
N GLY A 117 15.55 0.02 -7.05
CA GLY A 117 15.98 -0.33 -5.71
C GLY A 117 16.18 -1.84 -5.54
N GLY A 118 15.19 -2.65 -5.92
CA GLY A 118 15.26 -4.11 -5.84
C GLY A 118 16.37 -4.71 -6.70
N TRP A 119 16.58 -4.16 -7.89
CA TRP A 119 17.68 -4.58 -8.76
C TRP A 119 19.05 -4.22 -8.15
N VAL A 120 19.22 -2.99 -7.67
CA VAL A 120 20.47 -2.55 -7.03
C VAL A 120 20.76 -3.38 -5.78
N LEU A 121 19.75 -3.59 -4.92
CA LEU A 121 19.88 -4.43 -3.73
C LEU A 121 20.35 -5.83 -4.09
N THR A 122 19.75 -6.44 -5.12
CA THR A 122 20.17 -7.78 -5.59
C THR A 122 21.62 -7.83 -6.03
N GLN A 123 22.13 -6.78 -6.69
CA GLN A 123 23.56 -6.73 -7.08
C GLN A 123 24.46 -6.54 -5.85
N LEU A 124 24.08 -5.69 -4.90
CA LEU A 124 24.83 -5.45 -3.68
C LEU A 124 24.93 -6.71 -2.81
N GLU A 125 23.82 -7.47 -2.70
CA GLU A 125 23.80 -8.73 -1.93
C GLU A 125 24.83 -9.76 -2.41
N LYS A 126 25.19 -9.76 -3.69
CA LYS A 126 26.23 -10.63 -4.25
C LYS A 126 27.63 -10.32 -3.74
N LEU A 127 27.86 -9.09 -3.26
CA LEU A 127 29.15 -8.65 -2.74
C LEU A 127 29.42 -9.13 -1.31
N PHE A 128 28.37 -9.54 -0.59
CA PHE A 128 28.49 -9.94 0.81
C PHE A 128 28.40 -11.46 0.97
N ASN A 129 29.33 -12.03 1.74
CA ASN A 129 29.35 -13.47 2.03
C ASN A 129 28.71 -13.82 3.39
N SER A 130 28.52 -12.82 4.27
CA SER A 130 27.93 -13.02 5.59
C SER A 130 26.43 -12.74 5.60
N ASN A 131 25.65 -13.71 6.09
CA ASN A 131 24.20 -13.58 6.21
C ASN A 131 23.75 -12.44 7.11
N THR A 132 24.53 -12.09 8.13
CA THR A 132 24.24 -10.95 9.01
C THR A 132 24.42 -9.62 8.28
N ASN A 133 25.48 -9.51 7.49
CA ASN A 133 25.75 -8.31 6.70
C ASN A 133 24.68 -8.12 5.61
N ARG A 134 24.23 -9.21 4.98
CA ARG A 134 23.12 -9.19 4.02
C ARG A 134 21.83 -8.69 4.65
N LEU A 135 21.44 -9.22 5.80
CA LEU A 135 20.25 -8.74 6.52
C LEU A 135 20.34 -7.24 6.83
N ASN A 136 21.48 -6.80 7.39
CA ASN A 136 21.67 -5.39 7.71
C ASN A 136 21.62 -4.50 6.48
N MET A 137 22.20 -4.97 5.36
CA MET A 137 22.15 -4.27 4.07
C MET A 137 20.71 -4.17 3.57
N THR A 138 19.96 -5.26 3.58
CA THR A 138 18.55 -5.27 3.16
C THR A 138 17.74 -4.29 3.99
N ILE A 139 17.87 -4.31 5.32
CA ILE A 139 17.17 -3.40 6.23
C ILE A 139 17.53 -1.94 5.93
N ALA A 140 18.84 -1.64 5.86
CA ALA A 140 19.32 -0.29 5.55
C ALA A 140 18.80 0.20 4.19
N PHE A 141 18.75 -0.70 3.20
CA PHE A 141 18.29 -0.37 1.86
C PHE A 141 16.78 -0.13 1.79
N VAL A 142 15.98 -0.88 2.55
CA VAL A 142 14.54 -0.63 2.70
C VAL A 142 14.29 0.75 3.32
N PHE A 143 15.02 1.10 4.39
CA PHE A 143 14.90 2.43 5.00
C PHE A 143 15.34 3.54 4.04
N LEU A 144 16.43 3.35 3.32
CA LEU A 144 16.91 4.32 2.32
C LEU A 144 15.86 4.52 1.21
N THR A 145 15.32 3.43 0.68
CA THR A 145 14.31 3.49 -0.39
C THR A 145 13.02 4.13 0.11
N SER A 146 12.60 3.81 1.33
CA SER A 146 11.44 4.44 1.97
C SER A 146 11.66 5.94 2.19
N ALA A 147 12.84 6.34 2.65
CA ALA A 147 13.19 7.76 2.82
C ALA A 147 13.23 8.51 1.48
N LEU A 148 13.76 7.89 0.42
CA LEU A 148 13.74 8.45 -0.93
C LEU A 148 12.31 8.60 -1.46
N ALA A 149 11.45 7.63 -1.20
CA ALA A 149 10.04 7.69 -1.60
C ALA A 149 9.23 8.76 -0.84
N MET A 150 9.67 9.15 0.36
CA MET A 150 9.06 10.26 1.11
C MET A 150 9.54 11.64 0.65
N ALA A 151 10.56 11.70 -0.20
CA ALA A 151 11.04 12.96 -0.75
C ALA A 151 10.11 13.41 -1.90
N GLU A 152 9.55 14.59 -1.78
CA GLU A 152 8.76 15.21 -2.83
C GLU A 152 9.69 15.94 -3.83
N PHE A 153 9.62 15.53 -5.08
CA PHE A 153 10.40 16.20 -6.13
C PHE A 153 9.49 17.12 -6.95
N LYS A 154 9.79 18.42 -6.93
CA LYS A 154 9.09 19.39 -7.77
C LYS A 154 9.87 19.59 -9.07
N ILE A 155 9.29 19.16 -10.18
CA ILE A 155 9.83 19.38 -11.51
C ILE A 155 8.86 20.29 -12.28
N GLY A 156 9.12 21.60 -12.22
CA GLY A 156 8.24 22.59 -12.81
C GLY A 156 6.87 22.67 -12.12
N PRO A 157 5.76 22.62 -12.86
CA PRO A 157 4.42 22.69 -12.29
C PRO A 157 3.94 21.35 -11.71
N VAL A 158 4.66 20.25 -11.97
CA VAL A 158 4.27 18.89 -11.51
C VAL A 158 5.04 18.55 -10.25
N THR A 159 4.31 18.17 -9.20
CA THR A 159 4.90 17.58 -7.98
C THR A 159 4.88 16.07 -8.14
N ILE A 160 6.06 15.49 -8.29
CA ILE A 160 6.20 14.02 -8.33
C ILE A 160 6.30 13.55 -6.89
N GLY A 161 5.21 12.98 -6.39
CA GLY A 161 5.19 12.19 -5.16
C GLY A 161 5.51 10.73 -5.45
N PHE A 162 5.92 10.01 -4.43
CA PHE A 162 6.11 8.55 -4.50
C PHE A 162 5.33 7.91 -3.36
N SER A 163 4.62 6.84 -3.66
CA SER A 163 4.05 5.97 -2.64
C SER A 163 5.14 5.10 -2.05
N SER A 164 5.54 5.34 -0.80
CA SER A 164 6.56 4.54 -0.13
C SER A 164 6.17 3.07 -0.02
N LEU A 165 4.89 2.79 0.18
CA LEU A 165 4.36 1.43 0.25
C LEU A 165 4.51 0.69 -1.08
N LEU A 166 4.08 1.32 -2.18
CA LEU A 166 4.16 0.73 -3.53
C LEU A 166 5.63 0.55 -3.97
N THR A 167 6.48 1.52 -3.63
CA THR A 167 7.93 1.45 -3.88
C THR A 167 8.58 0.27 -3.16
N CYS A 168 8.31 0.11 -1.85
CA CYS A 168 8.85 -1.01 -1.07
C CYS A 168 8.28 -2.36 -1.52
N MET A 169 7.01 -2.41 -1.92
CA MET A 169 6.39 -3.63 -2.44
C MET A 169 7.07 -4.08 -3.75
N MET A 170 7.33 -3.15 -4.67
CA MET A 170 8.03 -3.47 -5.92
C MET A 170 9.50 -3.82 -5.69
N LEU A 171 10.19 -3.14 -4.76
CA LEU A 171 11.53 -3.50 -4.33
C LEU A 171 11.59 -4.95 -3.86
N GLY A 172 10.69 -5.33 -2.93
CA GLY A 172 10.60 -6.69 -2.41
C GLY A 172 10.29 -7.71 -3.51
N THR A 173 9.38 -7.38 -4.41
CA THR A 173 9.01 -8.25 -5.54
C THR A 173 10.23 -8.56 -6.42
N LEU A 174 10.97 -7.55 -6.84
CA LEU A 174 12.18 -7.78 -7.66
C LEU A 174 13.28 -8.48 -6.89
N PHE A 175 13.52 -8.09 -5.65
CA PHE A 175 14.50 -8.75 -4.80
C PHE A 175 14.20 -10.24 -4.63
N CYS A 176 12.95 -10.62 -4.32
CA CYS A 176 12.56 -12.02 -4.16
C CYS A 176 12.67 -12.84 -5.45
N ASN A 177 12.45 -12.22 -6.61
CA ASN A 177 12.52 -12.92 -7.88
C ASN A 177 13.95 -13.01 -8.47
N LEU A 178 14.81 -12.04 -8.17
CA LEU A 178 16.14 -11.95 -8.75
C LEU A 178 17.27 -12.47 -7.84
N CYS A 179 17.04 -12.47 -6.51
CA CYS A 179 18.05 -12.91 -5.54
C CYS A 179 17.82 -14.37 -5.12
N PRO A 180 18.74 -15.31 -5.42
CA PRO A 180 18.59 -16.72 -5.02
C PRO A 180 18.52 -16.93 -3.50
N LEU A 181 19.08 -16.01 -2.72
CA LEU A 181 19.14 -16.06 -1.26
C LEU A 181 18.00 -15.34 -0.57
N SER A 182 17.05 -14.79 -1.34
CA SER A 182 15.93 -14.01 -0.84
C SER A 182 15.14 -14.75 0.24
N GLY A 183 14.91 -16.05 0.10
CA GLY A 183 14.17 -16.85 1.06
C GLY A 183 14.77 -16.85 2.47
N GLU A 184 16.10 -17.01 2.59
CA GLU A 184 16.77 -16.95 3.91
C GLU A 184 16.74 -15.54 4.51
N ILE A 185 16.92 -14.52 3.67
CA ILE A 185 16.93 -13.13 4.12
C ILE A 185 15.53 -12.73 4.58
N MET A 186 14.49 -13.11 3.85
CA MET A 186 13.09 -12.83 4.21
C MET A 186 12.69 -13.54 5.51
N GLU A 187 13.08 -14.80 5.72
CA GLU A 187 12.81 -15.48 7.00
C GLU A 187 13.47 -14.78 8.20
N LYS A 188 14.69 -14.28 8.03
CA LYS A 188 15.38 -13.51 9.08
C LYS A 188 14.74 -12.13 9.27
N SER A 189 14.34 -11.48 8.19
CA SER A 189 13.62 -10.21 8.20
C SER A 189 12.30 -10.32 8.96
N ASP A 190 11.53 -11.39 8.76
CA ASP A 190 10.27 -11.65 9.47
C ASP A 190 10.45 -11.64 11.00
N ARG A 191 11.55 -12.18 11.49
CA ARG A 191 11.87 -12.18 12.94
C ARG A 191 12.22 -10.79 13.45
N TRP A 192 12.90 -10.00 12.64
CA TRP A 192 13.33 -8.65 12.99
C TRP A 192 12.19 -7.63 12.93
N THR A 193 11.22 -7.82 12.02
CA THR A 193 10.08 -6.92 11.86
C THR A 193 8.98 -7.10 12.90
N SER A 194 8.96 -8.20 13.65
CA SER A 194 7.94 -8.47 14.67
C SER A 194 7.76 -7.33 15.69
N PRO A 195 8.81 -6.75 16.31
CA PRO A 195 8.65 -5.61 17.21
C PRO A 195 8.20 -4.32 16.50
N LEU A 196 8.50 -4.17 15.20
CA LEU A 196 8.03 -3.02 14.42
C LEU A 196 6.52 -3.08 14.19
N PHE A 197 5.96 -4.27 13.96
CA PHE A 197 4.50 -4.44 13.89
C PHE A 197 3.82 -4.05 15.20
N ALA A 198 4.37 -4.48 16.34
CA ALA A 198 3.83 -4.09 17.64
C ALA A 198 3.87 -2.56 17.83
N ALA A 199 5.00 -1.92 17.50
CA ALA A 199 5.14 -0.47 17.56
C ALA A 199 4.16 0.25 16.63
N PHE A 200 4.00 -0.24 15.39
CA PHE A 200 3.05 0.30 14.43
C PHE A 200 1.61 0.30 14.96
N PHE A 201 1.13 -0.82 15.51
CA PHE A 201 -0.22 -0.89 16.04
C PHE A 201 -0.41 -0.03 17.29
N VAL A 202 0.60 0.04 18.17
CA VAL A 202 0.54 0.90 19.37
C VAL A 202 0.49 2.37 18.97
N ILE A 203 1.34 2.82 18.05
CA ILE A 203 1.36 4.23 17.59
C ILE A 203 0.07 4.57 16.85
N SER A 204 -0.42 3.67 15.98
CA SER A 204 -1.68 3.87 15.26
C SER A 204 -2.86 3.95 16.23
N GLY A 205 -2.90 3.08 17.24
CA GLY A 205 -3.93 3.12 18.28
C GLY A 205 -3.84 4.36 19.17
N ALA A 206 -2.65 4.81 19.51
CA ALA A 206 -2.45 6.02 20.31
C ALA A 206 -2.83 7.31 19.56
N GLY A 207 -2.78 7.28 18.22
CA GLY A 207 -3.19 8.39 17.37
C GLY A 207 -4.71 8.51 17.16
N LEU A 208 -5.50 7.55 17.64
CA LEU A 208 -6.96 7.60 17.52
C LEU A 208 -7.54 8.65 18.48
N ASP A 209 -8.28 9.60 17.92
CA ASP A 209 -9.05 10.56 18.72
C ASP A 209 -10.34 9.91 19.22
N LEU A 210 -10.34 9.51 20.49
CA LEU A 210 -11.52 8.93 21.15
C LEU A 210 -12.63 9.95 21.38
N GLY A 211 -12.36 11.26 21.21
CA GLY A 211 -13.36 12.33 21.32
C GLY A 211 -14.45 12.21 20.27
N VAL A 212 -14.11 11.71 19.09
CA VAL A 212 -15.05 11.51 17.98
C VAL A 212 -16.25 10.62 18.37
N PHE A 213 -16.05 9.66 19.28
CA PHE A 213 -17.15 8.83 19.78
C PHE A 213 -18.14 9.57 20.69
N LYS A 214 -17.73 10.70 21.27
CA LYS A 214 -18.63 11.52 22.11
C LYS A 214 -19.49 12.46 21.27
N ASP A 215 -18.94 12.93 20.15
CA ASP A 215 -19.64 13.87 19.26
C ASP A 215 -20.63 13.16 18.31
N GLY A 216 -20.53 11.83 18.19
CA GLY A 216 -21.39 10.99 17.34
C GLY A 216 -22.57 10.32 18.06
N MET A 217 -22.75 10.56 19.36
CA MET A 217 -23.93 10.15 20.12
C MET A 217 -24.81 11.37 20.44
#